data_0609c96dba454e823f3b6c6ce1dad10e
#
_entry.id   0609c96dba454e823f3b6c6ce1dad10e
#
_cell.length_a   1.000
_cell.length_b   1.000
_cell.length_c   1.000
_cell.angle_alpha   90.00
_cell.angle_beta   90.00
_cell.angle_gamma   90.00
#
_symmetry.space_group_name_H-M   'P 1'
#
loop_
_entity.id
_entity.type
_entity.pdbx_description
1 polymer ?
#
loop_
_entity_poly.entity_id
_entity_poly.type
_entity_poly.pdbx_seq_one_letter_code
_entity_poly.pdbx_strand_id
1 'polypeptide(L)'
;MKITIEYSAQIRRTLGVSEETIDLMDSQSLHDLILHLAEKHGQLFKDLILDAEGNLSRMILASVNSVQVQESTSVDLKDGDCVNLMSPISGG
;
A
#
# COMPACT_ATOMS: atom_id res chain seq x y z
N MET A 1 4.52 -8.97 12.97
CA MET A 1 4.83 -7.52 13.06
C MET A 1 3.61 -6.69 12.71
N LYS A 2 3.46 -5.58 13.39
CA LYS A 2 2.35 -4.68 13.16
C LYS A 2 2.77 -3.55 12.24
N ILE A 3 2.01 -3.36 11.18
CA ILE A 3 2.27 -2.32 10.18
C ILE A 3 1.04 -1.43 10.11
N THR A 4 1.26 -0.14 10.21
CA THR A 4 0.19 0.84 10.02
C THR A 4 0.21 1.30 8.59
N ILE A 5 -0.95 1.31 7.93
CA ILE A 5 -1.07 1.76 6.55
C ILE A 5 -1.97 3.00 6.56
N GLU A 6 -1.48 4.08 5.97
CA GLU A 6 -2.24 5.31 5.79
C GLU A 6 -2.58 5.48 4.33
N TYR A 7 -3.83 5.78 4.06
CA TYR A 7 -4.33 6.00 2.70
C TYR A 7 -4.64 7.48 2.51
N SER A 8 -4.27 8.01 1.35
CA SER A 8 -4.48 9.42 1.04
C SER A 8 -5.17 9.59 -0.30
N ALA A 9 -5.81 10.73 -0.47
CA ALA A 9 -6.44 11.14 -1.72
C ALA A 9 -7.51 10.14 -2.20
N GLN A 10 -7.44 9.73 -3.46
CA GLN A 10 -8.46 8.88 -4.05
C GLN A 10 -8.53 7.49 -3.40
N ILE A 11 -7.40 6.97 -2.94
CA ILE A 11 -7.38 5.66 -2.28
C ILE A 11 -8.27 5.70 -1.04
N ARG A 12 -8.12 6.73 -0.24
CA ARG A 12 -8.94 6.90 0.97
C ARG A 12 -10.41 6.99 0.63
N ARG A 13 -10.75 7.72 -0.42
CA ARG A 13 -12.14 7.85 -0.83
C ARG A 13 -12.72 6.53 -1.30
N THR A 14 -11.95 5.80 -2.09
CA THR A 14 -12.41 4.53 -2.66
C THR A 14 -12.60 3.46 -1.60
N LEU A 15 -11.65 3.36 -0.66
CA LEU A 15 -11.72 2.33 0.37
C LEU A 15 -12.60 2.74 1.55
N GLY A 16 -12.84 4.04 1.74
CA GLY A 16 -13.61 4.52 2.87
C GLY A 16 -12.87 4.45 4.20
N VAL A 17 -11.56 4.26 4.16
CA VAL A 17 -10.72 4.10 5.34
C VAL A 17 -9.51 5.01 5.19
N SER A 18 -9.17 5.76 6.25
CA SER A 18 -8.00 6.64 6.21
C SER A 18 -6.73 5.93 6.68
N GLU A 19 -6.86 4.96 7.57
CA GLU A 19 -5.72 4.16 8.01
C GLU A 19 -6.19 2.84 8.58
N GLU A 20 -5.29 1.88 8.62
CA GLU A 20 -5.54 0.60 9.27
C GLU A 20 -4.24 -0.02 9.72
N THR A 21 -4.32 -0.95 10.66
CA THR A 21 -3.17 -1.69 11.14
C THR A 21 -3.33 -3.16 10.73
N ILE A 22 -2.26 -3.72 10.18
CA ILE A 22 -2.23 -5.09 9.71
C ILE A 22 -1.15 -5.85 10.46
N ASP A 23 -1.46 -7.07 10.89
CA ASP A 23 -0.46 -7.99 11.42
C ASP A 23 0.10 -8.82 10.28
N LEU A 24 1.39 -8.70 10.05
CA LEU A 24 2.10 -9.50 9.06
C LEU A 24 3.06 -10.45 9.75
N MET A 25 3.38 -11.54 9.08
CA MET A 25 4.46 -12.40 9.51
C MET A 25 5.79 -11.67 9.37
N ASP A 26 6.76 -12.05 10.17
CA ASP A 26 8.10 -11.46 10.07
C ASP A 26 8.71 -11.73 8.71
N SER A 27 9.64 -10.88 8.33
CA SER A 27 10.41 -11.01 7.08
C SER A 27 9.58 -10.83 5.81
N GLN A 28 8.49 -10.07 5.87
CA GLN A 28 7.73 -9.75 4.68
C GLN A 28 8.09 -8.38 4.13
N SER A 29 7.93 -8.23 2.81
CA SER A 29 8.25 -7.00 2.10
C SER A 29 7.02 -6.11 1.97
N LEU A 30 7.25 -4.88 1.50
CA LEU A 30 6.15 -3.99 1.14
C LEU A 30 5.25 -4.63 0.08
N HIS A 31 5.84 -5.35 -0.88
CA HIS A 31 5.06 -6.05 -1.90
C HIS A 31 4.13 -7.09 -1.27
N ASP A 32 4.63 -7.84 -0.29
CA ASP A 32 3.81 -8.82 0.42
C ASP A 32 2.64 -8.14 1.14
N LEU A 33 2.89 -6.97 1.74
CA LEU A 33 1.82 -6.20 2.37
C LEU A 33 0.76 -5.80 1.35
N ILE A 34 1.18 -5.33 0.18
CA ILE A 34 0.25 -4.89 -0.84
C ILE A 34 -0.62 -6.05 -1.32
N LEU A 35 -0.04 -7.22 -1.49
CA LEU A 35 -0.80 -8.41 -1.85
C LEU A 35 -1.79 -8.81 -0.75
N HIS A 36 -1.38 -8.68 0.50
CA HIS A 36 -2.26 -8.94 1.63
C HIS A 36 -3.46 -7.98 1.64
N LEU A 37 -3.21 -6.71 1.39
CA LEU A 37 -4.28 -5.71 1.31
C LEU A 37 -5.21 -5.97 0.13
N ALA A 38 -4.65 -6.44 -0.98
CA ALA A 38 -5.46 -6.78 -2.16
C ALA A 38 -6.44 -7.91 -1.85
N GLU A 39 -5.99 -8.90 -1.09
CA GLU A 39 -6.87 -9.98 -0.65
C GLU A 39 -7.96 -9.47 0.30
N LYS A 40 -7.57 -8.59 1.22
CA LYS A 40 -8.49 -8.09 2.24
C LYS A 40 -9.58 -7.20 1.64
N HIS A 41 -9.19 -6.29 0.75
CA HIS A 41 -10.11 -5.28 0.21
C HIS A 41 -10.78 -5.68 -1.10
N GLY A 42 -10.23 -6.66 -1.79
CA GLY A 42 -10.85 -7.22 -2.98
C GLY A 42 -10.61 -6.41 -4.26
N GLN A 43 -11.55 -6.51 -5.19
CA GLN A 43 -11.34 -6.03 -6.54
C GLN A 43 -11.15 -4.52 -6.64
N LEU A 44 -11.83 -3.75 -5.80
CA LEU A 44 -11.66 -2.29 -5.83
C LEU A 44 -10.24 -1.88 -5.52
N PHE A 45 -9.64 -2.53 -4.54
CA PHE A 45 -8.25 -2.26 -4.20
C PHE A 45 -7.32 -2.70 -5.33
N LYS A 46 -7.56 -3.88 -5.87
CA LYS A 46 -6.72 -4.42 -6.94
C LYS A 46 -6.74 -3.49 -8.17
N ASP A 47 -7.91 -3.01 -8.54
CA ASP A 47 -8.04 -2.13 -9.71
C ASP A 47 -7.34 -0.80 -9.50
N LEU A 48 -7.32 -0.30 -8.27
CA LEU A 48 -6.76 1.01 -7.98
C LEU A 48 -5.25 0.95 -7.74
N ILE A 49 -4.78 -0.10 -7.10
CA ILE A 49 -3.41 -0.16 -6.55
C ILE A 49 -2.47 -0.99 -7.40
N LEU A 50 -2.98 -2.03 -8.05
CA LEU A 50 -2.15 -2.97 -8.79
C LEU A 50 -2.23 -2.74 -10.30
N ASP A 51 -1.12 -3.02 -10.98
CA ASP A 51 -1.10 -3.02 -12.44
C ASP A 51 -1.50 -4.40 -12.98
N ALA A 52 -1.43 -4.57 -14.30
CA ALA A 52 -1.84 -5.81 -14.95
C ALA A 52 -0.98 -7.01 -14.56
N GLU A 53 0.25 -6.77 -14.13
CA GLU A 53 1.17 -7.83 -13.71
C GLU A 53 1.08 -8.15 -12.22
N GLY A 54 0.19 -7.47 -11.49
CA GLY A 54 0.05 -7.69 -10.05
C GLY A 54 1.06 -6.92 -9.21
N ASN A 55 1.75 -5.97 -9.79
CA ASN A 55 2.68 -5.11 -9.08
C ASN A 55 2.02 -3.79 -8.72
N LEU A 56 2.66 -3.05 -7.82
CA LEU A 56 2.17 -1.72 -7.46
C LEU A 56 2.10 -0.84 -8.70
N SER A 57 0.95 -0.24 -8.94
CA SER A 57 0.75 0.64 -10.08
C SER A 57 1.71 1.83 -10.01
N ARG A 58 2.20 2.26 -11.18
CA ARG A 58 3.05 3.45 -11.29
C ARG A 58 2.32 4.72 -10.86
N MET A 59 1.00 4.68 -10.87
CA MET A 59 0.20 5.82 -10.45
C MET A 59 0.10 5.95 -8.93
N ILE A 60 0.64 4.99 -8.19
CA ILE A 60 0.58 4.99 -6.74
C ILE A 60 1.95 5.32 -6.17
N LEU A 61 1.98 6.31 -5.28
CA LEU A 61 3.18 6.65 -4.54
C LEU A 61 3.14 5.94 -3.20
N ALA A 62 4.19 5.22 -2.89
CA ALA A 62 4.30 4.52 -1.62
C ALA A 62 5.50 5.06 -0.85
N SER A 63 5.33 5.21 0.45
CA SER A 63 6.43 5.56 1.32
C SER A 63 6.40 4.67 2.55
N VAL A 64 7.57 4.43 3.13
CA VAL A 64 7.71 3.71 4.38
C VAL A 64 8.45 4.64 5.35
N ASN A 65 7.81 4.97 6.45
CA ASN A 65 8.32 5.91 7.45
C ASN A 65 8.78 7.21 6.79
N SER A 66 7.95 7.73 5.88
CA SER A 66 8.17 9.00 5.17
C SER A 66 9.26 8.97 4.10
N VAL A 67 9.78 7.80 3.78
CA VAL A 67 10.77 7.65 2.70
C VAL A 67 10.09 7.01 1.51
N GLN A 68 10.10 7.70 0.37
CA GLN A 68 9.47 7.19 -0.84
C GLN A 68 10.16 5.94 -1.35
N VAL A 69 9.35 4.96 -1.76
CA VAL A 69 9.83 3.66 -2.23
C VAL A 69 9.66 3.59 -3.74
N GLN A 70 10.74 3.24 -4.44
CA GLN A 70 10.70 3.07 -5.91
C GLN A 70 10.24 1.68 -6.31
N GLU A 71 10.68 0.66 -5.60
CA GLU A 71 10.31 -0.72 -5.89
C GLU A 71 9.86 -1.42 -4.62
N SER A 72 8.60 -1.83 -4.60
CA SER A 72 8.01 -2.46 -3.41
C SER A 72 8.65 -3.81 -3.08
N THR A 73 9.19 -4.51 -4.06
CA THR A 73 9.81 -5.82 -3.84
C THR A 73 11.16 -5.74 -3.13
N SER A 74 11.80 -4.57 -3.13
CA SER A 74 13.12 -4.42 -2.55
C SER A 74 13.10 -3.86 -1.12
N VAL A 75 11.91 -3.63 -0.57
CA VAL A 75 11.77 -3.02 0.76
C VAL A 75 11.23 -4.05 1.74
N ASP A 76 12.04 -4.40 2.73
CA ASP A 76 11.61 -5.26 3.82
C ASP A 76 10.98 -4.41 4.92
N LEU A 77 9.86 -4.89 5.45
CA LEU A 77 9.15 -4.19 6.51
C LEU A 77 9.61 -4.68 7.88
N LYS A 78 9.47 -3.80 8.85
CA LYS A 78 9.80 -4.07 10.25
C LYS A 78 8.61 -3.75 11.13
N ASP A 79 8.57 -4.37 12.29
CA ASP A 79 7.52 -4.10 13.25
C ASP A 79 7.45 -2.61 13.58
N GLY A 80 6.26 -2.06 13.53
CA GLY A 80 6.04 -0.65 13.82
C GLY A 80 6.16 0.28 12.62
N ASP A 81 6.50 -0.24 11.44
CA ASP A 81 6.61 0.61 10.25
C ASP A 81 5.26 1.22 9.88
N CYS A 82 5.33 2.41 9.32
CA CYS A 82 4.17 3.12 8.80
C CYS A 82 4.31 3.26 7.29
N VAL A 83 3.33 2.72 6.57
CA VAL A 83 3.29 2.75 5.11
C VAL A 83 2.23 3.74 4.67
N ASN A 84 2.58 4.65 3.79
CA ASN A 84 1.63 5.57 3.20
C ASN A 84 1.45 5.22 1.73
N LEU A 85 0.20 5.06 1.32
CA LEU A 85 -0.16 4.84 -0.08
C LEU A 85 -0.98 6.03 -0.55
N MET A 86 -0.54 6.67 -1.60
CA MET A 86 -1.18 7.87 -2.12
C MET A 86 -1.34 7.75 -3.63
N SER A 87 -2.56 7.97 -4.11
CA SER A 87 -2.77 8.16 -5.54
C SER A 87 -2.55 9.63 -5.84
N PRO A 88 -1.85 9.96 -6.95
CA PRO A 88 -1.75 11.35 -7.33
C PRO A 88 -3.16 11.87 -7.63
N ILE A 89 -3.39 13.11 -7.26
CA ILE A 89 -4.66 13.76 -7.60
C ILE A 89 -4.67 13.82 -9.10
N SER A 90 -5.59 13.07 -9.71
CA SER A 90 -5.73 13.20 -11.14
C SER A 90 -6.21 14.62 -11.39
N GLY A 91 -5.43 15.37 -12.09
CA GLY A 91 -5.84 16.70 -12.48
C GLY A 91 -6.93 16.69 -13.51
N GLY A 92 -7.50 15.59 -13.65
CA GLY A 92 -8.60 15.52 -14.61
C GLY A 92 -9.52 14.59 -14.15
#